data_4ec68855d44e16e162e6f9d7030217c0
#
_entry.id   4ec68855d44e16e162e6f9d7030217c0
#
_cell.length_a   1.000
_cell.length_b   1.000
_cell.length_c   1.000
_cell.angle_alpha   90.00
_cell.angle_beta   90.00
_cell.angle_gamma   90.00
#
_symmetry.space_group_name_H-M   'P 1'
#
loop_
_entity.id
_entity.type
_entity.pdbx_description
1 polymer ?
#
loop_
_entity_poly.entity_id
_entity_poly.type
_entity_poly.pdbx_seq_one_letter_code
_entity_poly.pdbx_strand_id
1 'polypeptide(L)'
;MNPNKALLEKGDFTRIAKSMRESGEALVQRLGITKGLKVLDLGCGDGTTALPAAKLGADVLGVDIPRNLVEAGNKRAREHALANCTFQEGDLSDLHQLPDQAFELVVTVFGAMFAPKPFEVAKEMVRVTRRGGRIVMGNWIPNDPTLVAQILKISSTYTPPPPGRLRQSDDVGDREQRNRAICWRRSSSRKNILHARHVYIQLPRRTVSARK
;
A
#
# COMPACT_ATOMS: atom_id res chain seq x y z
N MET A 1 13.14 3.60 -16.23
CA MET A 1 13.60 3.60 -14.81
C MET A 1 12.66 4.50 -14.02
N ASN A 2 12.17 4.07 -12.85
CA ASN A 2 11.26 4.87 -12.04
C ASN A 2 12.01 6.05 -11.40
N PRO A 3 11.58 7.32 -11.62
CA PRO A 3 12.29 8.50 -11.12
C PRO A 3 12.35 8.57 -9.59
N ASN A 4 11.43 7.90 -8.90
CA ASN A 4 11.38 7.91 -7.44
C ASN A 4 12.44 7.00 -6.79
N LYS A 5 13.04 6.04 -7.53
CA LYS A 5 13.97 5.07 -6.97
C LYS A 5 15.16 5.74 -6.28
N ALA A 6 15.85 6.61 -6.98
CA ALA A 6 17.04 7.29 -6.45
C ALA A 6 16.74 8.18 -5.24
N LEU A 7 15.54 8.76 -5.17
CA LEU A 7 15.09 9.57 -4.03
C LEU A 7 14.81 8.68 -2.82
N LEU A 8 14.10 7.57 -3.02
CA LEU A 8 13.71 6.65 -1.96
C LEU A 8 14.91 5.90 -1.37
N GLU A 9 15.94 5.62 -2.19
CA GLU A 9 17.18 4.98 -1.74
C GLU A 9 18.11 5.91 -0.93
N LYS A 10 17.95 7.24 -1.06
CA LYS A 10 18.73 8.22 -0.28
C LYS A 10 18.20 8.42 1.14
N GLY A 11 16.92 8.17 1.37
CA GLY A 11 16.26 8.37 2.65
C GLY A 11 16.24 7.12 3.52
N ASP A 12 16.30 7.29 4.83
CA ASP A 12 16.04 6.20 5.79
C ASP A 12 14.53 6.11 6.10
N PHE A 13 13.77 5.58 5.16
CA PHE A 13 12.32 5.41 5.32
C PHE A 13 11.96 4.35 6.38
N THR A 14 12.91 3.52 6.84
CA THR A 14 12.66 2.56 7.92
C THR A 14 12.34 3.27 9.24
N ARG A 15 12.87 4.48 9.45
CA ARG A 15 12.55 5.31 10.63
C ARG A 15 11.09 5.77 10.61
N ILE A 16 10.61 6.21 9.45
CA ILE A 16 9.20 6.61 9.28
C ILE A 16 8.30 5.38 9.45
N ALA A 17 8.66 4.26 8.82
CA ALA A 17 7.92 3.00 8.92
C ALA A 17 7.74 2.54 10.37
N LYS A 18 8.76 2.72 11.23
CA LYS A 18 8.65 2.40 12.67
C LYS A 18 7.47 3.11 13.35
N SER A 19 7.18 4.36 13.00
CA SER A 19 6.06 5.11 13.58
C SER A 19 4.68 4.63 13.13
N MET A 20 4.63 3.83 12.05
CA MET A 20 3.39 3.36 11.42
C MET A 20 3.08 1.88 11.73
N ARG A 21 3.94 1.16 12.43
CA ARG A 21 3.81 -0.29 12.65
C ARG A 21 2.52 -0.67 13.37
N GLU A 22 2.18 0.02 14.44
CA GLU A 22 0.94 -0.20 15.17
C GLU A 22 -0.30 -0.03 14.28
N SER A 23 -0.28 1.00 13.42
CA SER A 23 -1.35 1.23 12.44
C SER A 23 -1.40 0.13 11.39
N GLY A 24 -0.25 -0.38 10.94
CA GLY A 24 -0.15 -1.50 10.00
C GLY A 24 -0.71 -2.79 10.60
N GLU A 25 -0.37 -3.10 11.85
CA GLU A 25 -0.92 -4.26 12.58
C GLU A 25 -2.43 -4.15 12.75
N ALA A 26 -2.94 -2.99 13.18
CA ALA A 26 -4.37 -2.73 13.31
C ALA A 26 -5.13 -2.86 11.99
N LEU A 27 -4.53 -2.45 10.87
CA LEU A 27 -5.06 -2.66 9.53
C LEU A 27 -5.17 -4.14 9.21
N VAL A 28 -4.07 -4.89 9.39
CA VAL A 28 -3.97 -6.31 9.03
C VAL A 28 -5.00 -7.15 9.78
N GLN A 29 -5.26 -6.87 11.06
CA GLN A 29 -6.31 -7.53 11.84
C GLN A 29 -7.71 -7.41 11.20
N ARG A 30 -7.95 -6.37 10.41
CA ARG A 30 -9.23 -6.11 9.74
C ARG A 30 -9.29 -6.66 8.30
N LEU A 31 -8.15 -7.12 7.77
CA LEU A 31 -8.09 -7.64 6.40
C LEU A 31 -8.65 -9.07 6.26
N GLY A 32 -8.98 -9.75 7.37
CA GLY A 32 -9.47 -11.13 7.33
C GLY A 32 -8.40 -12.08 6.77
N ILE A 33 -7.18 -11.93 7.26
CA ILE A 33 -6.06 -12.81 6.91
C ILE A 33 -6.30 -14.20 7.51
N THR A 34 -6.08 -15.22 6.69
CA THR A 34 -6.14 -16.63 7.10
C THR A 34 -4.84 -17.31 6.75
N LYS A 35 -4.57 -18.44 7.40
CA LYS A 35 -3.38 -19.27 7.10
C LYS A 35 -3.38 -19.72 5.64
N GLY A 36 -2.22 -19.56 4.97
CA GLY A 36 -2.04 -19.91 3.56
C GLY A 36 -2.67 -18.94 2.56
N LEU A 37 -3.30 -17.82 3.02
CA LEU A 37 -3.80 -16.79 2.12
C LEU A 37 -2.64 -16.16 1.34
N LYS A 38 -2.70 -16.18 0.01
CA LYS A 38 -1.68 -15.56 -0.84
C LYS A 38 -1.89 -14.04 -0.89
N VAL A 39 -0.96 -13.31 -0.30
CA VAL A 39 -1.00 -11.84 -0.18
C VAL A 39 0.13 -11.21 -0.97
N LEU A 40 -0.18 -10.18 -1.75
CA LEU A 40 0.80 -9.29 -2.37
C LEU A 40 0.70 -7.92 -1.71
N ASP A 41 1.81 -7.44 -1.14
CA ASP A 41 1.92 -6.10 -0.55
C ASP A 41 2.76 -5.21 -1.49
N LEU A 42 2.12 -4.22 -2.11
CA LEU A 42 2.71 -3.34 -3.12
C LEU A 42 3.11 -1.99 -2.54
N GLY A 43 4.36 -1.59 -2.73
CA GLY A 43 4.96 -0.46 -2.02
C GLY A 43 5.13 -0.81 -0.54
N CYS A 44 5.63 -2.01 -0.29
CA CYS A 44 5.63 -2.66 1.02
C CYS A 44 6.63 -2.06 2.01
N GLY A 45 7.56 -1.23 1.55
CA GLY A 45 8.63 -0.70 2.37
C GLY A 45 9.43 -1.83 3.04
N ASP A 46 9.69 -1.68 4.32
CA ASP A 46 10.33 -2.71 5.15
C ASP A 46 9.34 -3.67 5.83
N GLY A 47 8.09 -3.76 5.31
CA GLY A 47 7.10 -4.76 5.71
C GLY A 47 6.18 -4.35 6.86
N THR A 48 5.72 -3.09 6.90
CA THR A 48 4.76 -2.63 7.91
C THR A 48 3.43 -3.37 7.84
N THR A 49 3.00 -3.80 6.64
CA THR A 49 1.79 -4.60 6.41
C THR A 49 2.14 -6.08 6.19
N ALA A 50 3.19 -6.36 5.42
CA ALA A 50 3.59 -7.71 5.04
C ALA A 50 3.92 -8.61 6.25
N LEU A 51 4.74 -8.14 7.20
CA LEU A 51 5.14 -8.97 8.33
C LEU A 51 3.97 -9.33 9.26
N PRO A 52 3.09 -8.40 9.66
CA PRO A 52 1.91 -8.76 10.44
C PRO A 52 0.99 -9.75 9.73
N ALA A 53 0.82 -9.65 8.40
CA ALA A 53 0.03 -10.60 7.63
C ALA A 53 0.67 -12.01 7.65
N ALA A 54 1.99 -12.09 7.50
CA ALA A 54 2.72 -13.35 7.59
C ALA A 54 2.67 -13.96 8.98
N LYS A 55 2.70 -13.16 10.05
CA LYS A 55 2.51 -13.63 11.43
C LYS A 55 1.14 -14.27 11.66
N LEU A 56 0.12 -13.85 10.92
CA LEU A 56 -1.21 -14.48 10.91
C LEU A 56 -1.27 -15.73 10.01
N GLY A 57 -0.15 -16.12 9.40
CA GLY A 57 -0.01 -17.34 8.58
C GLY A 57 -0.27 -17.17 7.10
N ALA A 58 -0.42 -15.96 6.57
CA ALA A 58 -0.50 -15.73 5.13
C ALA A 58 0.85 -16.01 4.45
N ASP A 59 0.83 -16.43 3.18
CA ASP A 59 2.00 -16.46 2.30
C ASP A 59 2.12 -15.09 1.64
N VAL A 60 3.15 -14.33 2.03
CA VAL A 60 3.27 -12.92 1.67
C VAL A 60 4.44 -12.65 0.77
N LEU A 61 4.18 -11.96 -0.35
CA LEU A 61 5.18 -11.34 -1.19
C LEU A 61 5.06 -9.82 -1.05
N GLY A 62 6.13 -9.16 -0.62
CA GLY A 62 6.27 -7.71 -0.65
C GLY A 62 7.03 -7.26 -1.91
N VAL A 63 6.55 -6.23 -2.59
CA VAL A 63 7.22 -5.63 -3.74
C VAL A 63 7.39 -4.14 -3.51
N ASP A 64 8.62 -3.66 -3.65
CA ASP A 64 8.93 -2.22 -3.60
C ASP A 64 10.10 -1.88 -4.54
N ILE A 65 10.22 -0.60 -4.90
CA ILE A 65 11.26 -0.13 -5.82
C ILE A 65 12.63 0.00 -5.15
N PRO A 66 12.76 0.55 -3.92
CA PRO A 66 14.04 0.81 -3.30
C PRO A 66 14.63 -0.46 -2.68
N ARG A 67 15.82 -0.81 -3.15
CA ARG A 67 16.54 -2.01 -2.74
C ARG A 67 16.80 -2.06 -1.23
N ASN A 68 17.19 -0.94 -0.64
CA ASN A 68 17.48 -0.85 0.79
C ASN A 68 16.26 -1.21 1.67
N LEU A 69 15.04 -0.87 1.24
CA LEU A 69 13.81 -1.23 1.97
C LEU A 69 13.47 -2.72 1.80
N VAL A 70 13.65 -3.26 0.60
CA VAL A 70 13.47 -4.68 0.31
C VAL A 70 14.44 -5.52 1.15
N GLU A 71 15.71 -5.13 1.22
CA GLU A 71 16.72 -5.80 2.05
C GLU A 71 16.36 -5.72 3.55
N ALA A 72 15.91 -4.55 4.00
CA ALA A 72 15.45 -4.36 5.38
C ALA A 72 14.21 -5.23 5.70
N GLY A 73 13.27 -5.35 4.77
CA GLY A 73 12.10 -6.22 4.90
C GLY A 73 12.49 -7.69 5.02
N ASN A 74 13.36 -8.17 4.13
CA ASN A 74 13.87 -9.54 4.18
C ASN A 74 14.68 -9.82 5.47
N LYS A 75 15.47 -8.85 5.92
CA LYS A 75 16.17 -8.96 7.20
C LYS A 75 15.19 -9.14 8.36
N ARG A 76 14.17 -8.31 8.43
CA ARG A 76 13.12 -8.39 9.46
C ARG A 76 12.32 -9.68 9.40
N ALA A 77 12.00 -10.19 8.19
CA ALA A 77 11.33 -11.48 8.05
C ALA A 77 12.17 -12.62 8.68
N ARG A 78 13.48 -12.62 8.42
CA ARG A 78 14.39 -13.59 9.05
C ARG A 78 14.48 -13.43 10.58
N GLU A 79 14.59 -12.20 11.08
CA GLU A 79 14.63 -11.91 12.52
C GLU A 79 13.38 -12.39 13.26
N HIS A 80 12.24 -12.44 12.57
CA HIS A 80 10.99 -12.95 13.11
C HIS A 80 10.70 -14.42 12.73
N ALA A 81 11.64 -15.13 12.11
CA ALA A 81 11.49 -16.51 11.65
C ALA A 81 10.27 -16.72 10.72
N LEU A 82 9.95 -15.75 9.87
CA LEU A 82 8.83 -15.77 8.95
C LEU A 82 9.28 -16.31 7.56
N ALA A 83 9.33 -17.63 7.41
CA ALA A 83 9.67 -18.26 6.13
C ALA A 83 8.61 -18.05 5.03
N ASN A 84 7.40 -17.67 5.42
CA ASN A 84 6.25 -17.36 4.57
C ASN A 84 6.17 -15.87 4.17
N CYS A 85 7.25 -15.09 4.33
CA CYS A 85 7.31 -13.68 3.98
C CYS A 85 8.61 -13.37 3.23
N THR A 86 8.49 -12.94 1.98
CA THR A 86 9.62 -12.55 1.14
C THR A 86 9.41 -11.18 0.54
N PHE A 87 10.51 -10.50 0.23
CA PHE A 87 10.49 -9.18 -0.39
C PHE A 87 11.37 -9.17 -1.63
N GLN A 88 10.90 -8.52 -2.69
CA GLN A 88 11.65 -8.35 -3.93
C GLN A 88 11.56 -6.93 -4.48
N GLU A 89 12.59 -6.51 -5.22
CA GLU A 89 12.54 -5.27 -5.98
C GLU A 89 11.56 -5.40 -7.15
N GLY A 90 10.76 -4.35 -7.38
CA GLY A 90 9.86 -4.30 -8.53
C GLY A 90 9.15 -2.97 -8.63
N ASP A 91 8.81 -2.59 -9.85
CA ASP A 91 7.96 -1.42 -10.13
C ASP A 91 6.50 -1.86 -10.15
N LEU A 92 5.66 -1.21 -9.36
CA LEU A 92 4.23 -1.51 -9.27
C LEU A 92 3.50 -1.34 -10.59
N SER A 93 4.05 -0.56 -11.51
CA SER A 93 3.49 -0.35 -12.85
C SER A 93 3.90 -1.44 -13.86
N ASP A 94 4.79 -2.35 -13.46
CA ASP A 94 5.28 -3.45 -14.30
C ASP A 94 5.62 -4.68 -13.42
N LEU A 95 4.63 -5.52 -13.20
CA LEU A 95 4.74 -6.76 -12.43
C LEU A 95 4.79 -7.99 -13.36
N HIS A 96 5.33 -7.86 -14.58
CA HIS A 96 5.34 -8.92 -15.60
C HIS A 96 5.93 -10.25 -15.10
N GLN A 97 6.84 -10.22 -14.13
CA GLN A 97 7.42 -11.40 -13.49
C GLN A 97 6.46 -12.14 -12.55
N LEU A 98 5.33 -11.52 -12.18
CA LEU A 98 4.32 -12.15 -11.35
C LEU A 98 3.21 -12.75 -12.22
N PRO A 99 2.78 -13.97 -11.94
CA PRO A 99 1.75 -14.63 -12.73
C PRO A 99 0.38 -13.95 -12.57
N ASP A 100 -0.45 -14.10 -13.60
CA ASP A 100 -1.84 -13.63 -13.58
C ASP A 100 -2.62 -14.38 -12.50
N GLN A 101 -3.52 -13.67 -11.82
CA GLN A 101 -4.50 -14.25 -10.91
C GLN A 101 -3.87 -15.09 -9.77
N ALA A 102 -2.65 -14.73 -9.35
CA ALA A 102 -1.88 -15.48 -8.35
C ALA A 102 -2.26 -15.16 -6.90
N PHE A 103 -2.79 -13.97 -6.64
CA PHE A 103 -2.98 -13.49 -5.27
C PHE A 103 -4.46 -13.35 -4.90
N GLU A 104 -4.77 -13.73 -3.68
CA GLU A 104 -6.12 -13.65 -3.11
C GLU A 104 -6.40 -12.27 -2.52
N LEU A 105 -5.36 -11.63 -2.02
CA LEU A 105 -5.39 -10.26 -1.52
C LEU A 105 -4.19 -9.49 -2.07
N VAL A 106 -4.46 -8.39 -2.74
CA VAL A 106 -3.45 -7.39 -3.10
C VAL A 106 -3.69 -6.17 -2.22
N VAL A 107 -2.67 -5.77 -1.47
CA VAL A 107 -2.74 -4.62 -0.58
C VAL A 107 -1.67 -3.61 -0.95
N THR A 108 -2.00 -2.32 -0.86
CA THR A 108 -1.04 -1.23 -0.99
C THR A 108 -1.42 -0.12 -0.02
N VAL A 109 -0.49 0.24 0.86
CA VAL A 109 -0.70 1.30 1.85
C VAL A 109 0.34 2.38 1.63
N PHE A 110 -0.10 3.54 1.16
CA PHE A 110 0.72 4.68 0.79
C PHE A 110 1.77 4.42 -0.31
N GLY A 111 1.75 3.25 -0.96
CA GLY A 111 2.66 2.90 -2.06
C GLY A 111 2.16 3.38 -3.41
N ALA A 112 1.05 2.84 -3.88
CA ALA A 112 0.52 3.08 -5.23
C ALA A 112 0.17 4.54 -5.51
N MET A 113 -0.18 5.34 -4.50
CA MET A 113 -0.51 6.75 -4.66
C MET A 113 0.67 7.62 -5.15
N PHE A 114 1.91 7.15 -4.98
CA PHE A 114 3.10 7.86 -5.43
C PHE A 114 3.63 7.34 -6.77
N ALA A 115 2.94 6.37 -7.37
CA ALA A 115 3.38 5.81 -8.64
C ALA A 115 3.19 6.83 -9.79
N PRO A 116 4.22 7.02 -10.65
CA PRO A 116 4.14 7.96 -11.76
C PRO A 116 3.16 7.51 -12.85
N LYS A 117 2.79 6.22 -12.88
CA LYS A 117 1.86 5.63 -13.85
C LYS A 117 0.70 4.92 -13.13
N PRO A 118 -0.23 5.65 -12.49
CA PRO A 118 -1.25 5.05 -11.62
C PRO A 118 -2.20 4.09 -12.36
N PHE A 119 -2.48 4.34 -13.64
CA PHE A 119 -3.34 3.44 -14.43
C PHE A 119 -2.66 2.10 -14.73
N GLU A 120 -1.35 2.10 -14.99
CA GLU A 120 -0.60 0.86 -15.19
C GLU A 120 -0.55 0.05 -13.87
N VAL A 121 -0.32 0.72 -12.74
CA VAL A 121 -0.43 0.08 -11.41
C VAL A 121 -1.80 -0.56 -11.21
N ALA A 122 -2.88 0.15 -11.52
CA ALA A 122 -4.23 -0.39 -11.38
C ALA A 122 -4.46 -1.61 -12.27
N LYS A 123 -3.97 -1.61 -13.52
CA LYS A 123 -4.03 -2.76 -14.43
C LYS A 123 -3.28 -3.96 -13.85
N GLU A 124 -2.07 -3.77 -13.39
CA GLU A 124 -1.26 -4.83 -12.79
C GLU A 124 -1.89 -5.38 -11.52
N MET A 125 -2.39 -4.53 -10.62
CA MET A 125 -3.13 -4.98 -9.43
C MET A 125 -4.32 -5.88 -9.81
N VAL A 126 -5.08 -5.51 -10.85
CA VAL A 126 -6.21 -6.32 -11.34
C VAL A 126 -5.72 -7.60 -11.97
N ARG A 127 -4.65 -7.58 -12.77
CA ARG A 127 -4.09 -8.74 -13.46
C ARG A 127 -3.64 -9.81 -12.49
N VAL A 128 -2.85 -9.43 -11.47
CA VAL A 128 -2.27 -10.38 -10.51
C VAL A 128 -3.28 -10.86 -9.46
N THR A 129 -4.39 -10.13 -9.26
CA THR A 129 -5.44 -10.54 -8.33
C THR A 129 -6.30 -11.63 -8.95
N ARG A 130 -6.50 -12.76 -8.26
CA ARG A 130 -7.36 -13.84 -8.71
C ARG A 130 -8.83 -13.40 -8.82
N ARG A 131 -9.62 -14.14 -9.57
CA ARG A 131 -11.08 -13.95 -9.58
C ARG A 131 -11.66 -14.18 -8.18
N GLY A 132 -12.52 -13.26 -7.73
CA GLY A 132 -13.04 -13.28 -6.37
C GLY A 132 -12.06 -12.79 -5.29
N GLY A 133 -10.81 -12.51 -5.66
CA GLY A 133 -9.82 -11.89 -4.79
C GLY A 133 -10.15 -10.43 -4.45
N ARG A 134 -9.38 -9.85 -3.55
CA ARG A 134 -9.59 -8.50 -3.03
C ARG A 134 -8.39 -7.62 -3.33
N ILE A 135 -8.67 -6.35 -3.62
CA ILE A 135 -7.66 -5.27 -3.68
C ILE A 135 -8.01 -4.26 -2.59
N VAL A 136 -7.02 -3.95 -1.74
CA VAL A 136 -7.17 -2.98 -0.65
C VAL A 136 -6.14 -1.87 -0.83
N MET A 137 -6.61 -0.63 -0.86
CA MET A 137 -5.75 0.55 -0.99
C MET A 137 -5.91 1.47 0.21
N GLY A 138 -4.80 1.84 0.83
CA GLY A 138 -4.72 2.87 1.85
C GLY A 138 -4.02 4.11 1.31
N ASN A 139 -4.68 5.25 1.35
CA ASN A 139 -4.15 6.53 0.85
C ASN A 139 -4.31 7.63 1.90
N TRP A 140 -3.51 8.68 1.78
CA TRP A 140 -3.74 9.91 2.53
C TRP A 140 -5.05 10.56 2.05
N ILE A 141 -5.81 11.07 3.01
CA ILE A 141 -7.06 11.77 2.71
C ILE A 141 -6.71 13.23 2.37
N PRO A 142 -7.11 13.72 1.21
CA PRO A 142 -6.96 15.13 0.88
C PRO A 142 -7.65 16.01 1.92
N ASN A 143 -7.01 17.12 2.27
CA ASN A 143 -7.51 18.10 3.26
C ASN A 143 -7.76 17.55 4.67
N ASP A 144 -7.22 16.38 5.01
CA ASP A 144 -7.23 15.89 6.39
C ASP A 144 -6.48 16.89 7.30
N PRO A 145 -7.00 17.21 8.51
CA PRO A 145 -6.37 18.17 9.42
C PRO A 145 -5.08 17.64 10.07
N THR A 146 -4.61 16.45 9.71
CA THR A 146 -3.37 15.88 10.25
C THR A 146 -2.14 16.60 9.73
N LEU A 147 -1.07 16.54 10.52
CA LEU A 147 0.22 17.16 10.17
C LEU A 147 0.75 16.69 8.81
N VAL A 148 0.59 15.40 8.49
CA VAL A 148 1.10 14.84 7.22
C VAL A 148 0.38 15.44 6.02
N ALA A 149 -0.95 15.56 6.05
CA ALA A 149 -1.70 16.19 4.97
C ALA A 149 -1.33 17.67 4.81
N GLN A 150 -1.09 18.39 5.90
CA GLN A 150 -0.62 19.77 5.87
C GLN A 150 0.78 19.89 5.26
N ILE A 151 1.72 19.02 5.65
CA ILE A 151 3.07 18.99 5.06
C ILE A 151 2.99 18.70 3.56
N LEU A 152 2.20 17.71 3.13
CA LEU A 152 2.03 17.38 1.72
C LEU A 152 1.41 18.56 0.94
N LYS A 153 0.44 19.27 1.52
CA LYS A 153 -0.15 20.46 0.92
C LYS A 153 0.90 21.57 0.76
N ILE A 154 1.68 21.85 1.79
CA ILE A 154 2.73 22.86 1.74
C ILE A 154 3.80 22.46 0.71
N SER A 155 4.31 21.22 0.75
CA SER A 155 5.35 20.77 -0.18
C SER A 155 4.87 20.78 -1.64
N SER A 156 3.58 20.52 -1.90
CA SER A 156 3.02 20.57 -3.25
C SER A 156 3.07 21.98 -3.88
N THR A 157 3.09 23.05 -3.08
CA THR A 157 3.22 24.41 -3.60
C THR A 157 4.63 24.74 -4.10
N TYR A 158 5.63 23.98 -3.66
CA TYR A 158 7.03 24.14 -4.05
C TYR A 158 7.50 23.09 -5.06
N THR A 159 6.66 22.11 -5.33
CA THR A 159 6.97 21.06 -6.33
C THR A 159 6.42 21.47 -7.68
N PRO A 160 7.22 21.46 -8.76
CA PRO A 160 6.70 21.75 -10.09
C PRO A 160 5.59 20.75 -10.43
N PRO A 161 4.52 21.21 -11.12
CA PRO A 161 3.44 20.32 -11.51
C PRO A 161 3.99 19.16 -12.35
N PRO A 162 3.50 17.92 -12.14
CA PRO A 162 3.94 16.78 -12.93
C PRO A 162 3.68 17.05 -14.41
N PRO A 163 4.61 16.66 -15.31
CA PRO A 163 4.39 16.79 -16.75
C PRO A 163 3.18 15.93 -17.12
N GLY A 164 2.13 16.60 -17.64
CA GLY A 164 0.85 15.97 -17.95
C GLY A 164 -0.08 15.97 -16.72
N ARG A 165 -0.90 17.01 -16.65
CA ARG A 165 -1.99 17.11 -15.66
C ARG A 165 -2.97 15.96 -15.87
N LEU A 166 -2.80 14.87 -15.16
CA LEU A 166 -3.97 14.07 -14.80
C LEU A 166 -4.80 14.98 -13.88
N ARG A 167 -5.98 15.38 -14.33
CA ARG A 167 -6.95 16.04 -13.46
C ARG A 167 -7.08 15.14 -12.24
N GLN A 168 -6.57 15.58 -11.10
CA GLN A 168 -7.09 15.12 -9.84
C GLN A 168 -8.58 15.40 -9.98
N SER A 169 -9.38 14.36 -10.01
CA SER A 169 -10.81 14.50 -10.08
C SER A 169 -11.25 15.11 -8.75
N ASP A 170 -11.43 16.43 -8.73
CA ASP A 170 -12.08 17.16 -7.66
C ASP A 170 -13.56 16.72 -7.49
N ASP A 171 -13.98 15.74 -8.31
CA ASP A 171 -15.32 15.18 -8.41
C ASP A 171 -15.55 13.88 -7.62
N VAL A 172 -14.62 13.45 -6.76
CA VAL A 172 -14.97 12.44 -5.76
C VAL A 172 -15.62 13.16 -4.59
N GLY A 173 -16.93 13.33 -4.73
CA GLY A 173 -17.80 14.16 -3.90
C GLY A 173 -17.54 14.10 -2.41
N ASP A 174 -17.60 15.29 -1.88
CA ASP A 174 -17.83 15.70 -0.50
C ASP A 174 -18.83 14.78 0.23
N ARG A 175 -18.34 13.66 0.81
CA ARG A 175 -19.04 12.84 1.81
C ARG A 175 -18.06 12.26 2.79
N GLU A 176 -18.11 12.77 4.01
CA GLU A 176 -17.61 12.16 5.26
C GLU A 176 -16.41 11.19 5.10
N GLN A 177 -15.25 11.71 4.72
CA GLN A 177 -14.08 10.91 4.46
C GLN A 177 -13.19 10.86 5.69
N ARG A 178 -13.51 9.98 6.61
CA ARG A 178 -12.60 9.64 7.71
C ARG A 178 -11.94 8.31 7.42
N ASN A 179 -10.60 8.31 7.23
CA ASN A 179 -9.70 7.15 7.19
C ASN A 179 -10.26 5.93 6.43
N ARG A 180 -10.31 6.00 5.09
CA ARG A 180 -10.91 4.96 4.26
C ARG A 180 -9.84 4.17 3.52
N ALA A 181 -9.75 2.88 3.78
CA ALA A 181 -9.21 1.93 2.80
C ALA A 181 -10.34 1.52 1.86
N ILE A 182 -10.11 1.60 0.56
CA ILE A 182 -11.07 1.14 -0.45
C ILE A 182 -10.74 -0.31 -0.77
N CYS A 183 -11.66 -1.22 -0.46
CA CYS A 183 -11.54 -2.62 -0.83
C CYS A 183 -12.32 -2.88 -2.12
N TRP A 184 -11.63 -3.37 -3.13
CA TRP A 184 -12.21 -3.78 -4.40
C TRP A 184 -12.28 -5.30 -4.47
N ARG A 185 -13.41 -5.86 -4.90
CA ARG A 185 -13.52 -7.29 -5.23
C ARG A 185 -13.56 -7.44 -6.74
N ARG A 186 -12.68 -8.28 -7.28
CA ARG A 186 -12.74 -8.67 -8.67
C ARG A 186 -13.94 -9.61 -8.86
N SER A 187 -14.86 -9.26 -9.76
CA SER A 187 -16.01 -10.11 -10.09
C SER A 187 -15.57 -11.45 -10.66
N SER A 188 -16.30 -12.51 -10.31
CA SER A 188 -16.17 -13.84 -10.91
C SER A 188 -16.79 -13.93 -12.33
N SER A 189 -17.50 -12.90 -12.78
CA SER A 189 -18.09 -12.86 -14.12
C SER A 189 -17.05 -12.59 -15.20
N ARG A 190 -17.35 -13.02 -16.45
CA ARG A 190 -16.48 -12.81 -17.62
C ARG A 190 -16.23 -11.33 -17.98
N LYS A 191 -17.04 -10.42 -17.48
CA LYS A 191 -16.82 -8.98 -17.56
C LYS A 191 -15.97 -8.59 -16.37
N ASN A 192 -14.77 -8.04 -16.58
CA ASN A 192 -13.85 -7.56 -15.55
C ASN A 192 -14.44 -6.36 -14.77
N ILE A 193 -15.56 -6.57 -14.08
CA ILE A 193 -16.23 -5.54 -13.31
C ILE A 193 -15.68 -5.60 -11.89
N LEU A 194 -15.05 -4.52 -11.47
CA LEU A 194 -14.64 -4.30 -10.08
C LEU A 194 -15.86 -3.82 -9.28
N HIS A 195 -16.23 -4.59 -8.27
CA HIS A 195 -17.26 -4.13 -7.32
C HIS A 195 -16.56 -3.53 -6.12
N ALA A 196 -16.72 -2.23 -5.93
CA ALA A 196 -16.21 -1.54 -4.75
C ALA A 196 -17.09 -1.88 -3.54
N ARG A 197 -16.48 -2.45 -2.50
CA ARG A 197 -17.05 -2.43 -1.16
C ARG A 197 -16.17 -1.54 -0.31
N HIS A 198 -16.76 -0.53 0.29
CA HIS A 198 -16.05 0.37 1.19
C HIS A 198 -15.78 -0.37 2.50
N VAL A 199 -14.54 -0.69 2.76
CA VAL A 199 -14.09 -1.12 4.09
C VAL A 199 -13.54 0.12 4.77
N TYR A 200 -14.29 0.65 5.71
CA TYR A 200 -13.86 1.78 6.54
C TYR A 200 -12.88 1.24 7.59
N ILE A 201 -11.62 1.60 7.46
CA ILE A 201 -10.62 1.29 8.49
C ILE A 201 -10.31 2.61 9.20
N GLN A 202 -10.92 2.77 10.38
CA GLN A 202 -10.59 3.86 11.28
C GLN A 202 -9.31 3.49 12.03
N LEU A 203 -8.20 4.07 11.61
CA LEU A 203 -6.95 3.95 12.38
C LEU A 203 -7.13 4.72 13.70
N PRO A 204 -6.65 4.18 14.83
CA PRO A 204 -6.75 4.86 16.11
C PRO A 204 -6.08 6.23 16.06
N ARG A 205 -6.77 7.27 16.53
CA ARG A 205 -6.15 8.59 16.71
C ARG A 205 -5.06 8.44 17.75
N ARG A 206 -3.80 8.72 17.39
CA ARG A 206 -2.77 8.94 18.41
C ARG A 206 -3.14 10.23 19.15
N THR A 207 -3.58 10.11 20.37
CA THR A 207 -3.50 11.19 21.35
C THR A 207 -2.02 11.41 21.63
N VAL A 208 -1.46 12.46 21.06
CA VAL A 208 -0.14 12.95 21.49
C VAL A 208 -0.38 13.50 22.90
N SER A 209 -0.08 12.69 23.90
CA SER A 209 0.04 13.19 25.26
C SER A 209 1.23 14.14 25.29
N ALA A 210 0.95 15.43 25.34
CA ALA A 210 1.95 16.42 25.70
C ALA A 210 2.34 16.17 27.14
N ARG A 211 3.43 15.46 27.37
CA ARG A 211 4.09 15.52 28.69
C ARG A 211 4.76 16.89 28.78
N LYS A 212 4.26 17.67 29.75
CA LYS A 212 4.93 18.87 30.23
C LYS A 212 6.27 18.49 30.87
#